data_79a1dddfc0a8953eaaa5b461bc15ff04
#
_entry.id   79a1dddfc0a8953eaaa5b461bc15ff04
#
_cell.length_a   1.000
_cell.length_b   1.000
_cell.length_c   1.000
_cell.angle_alpha   90.00
_cell.angle_beta   90.00
_cell.angle_gamma   90.00
#
_symmetry.space_group_name_H-M   'P 1'
#
loop_
_entity.id
_entity.type
_entity.pdbx_description
1 polymer ?
#
loop_
_entity_poly.entity_id
_entity_poly.type
_entity_poly.pdbx_seq_one_letter_code
_entity_poly.pdbx_strand_id
1 'polypeptide(L)'
;MKKEQLQGLRKALFLDVKEASELIGNVSPRSWQYWESGDRPVPQDVEEKMLNLSKLKNDAEKAVLDEGFEYSYKYYDFGSFCERFGNNKISWRLYQAVLTALFQILGDNEKENPAPEDCALYSYFEKIEL
;
A
#
# COMPACT_ATOMS: atom_id res chain seq x y z
N MET A 1 -11.53 -4.89 -15.56
CA MET A 1 -11.49 -5.27 -14.13
C MET A 1 -12.91 -5.39 -13.60
N LYS A 2 -13.17 -6.41 -12.84
CA LYS A 2 -14.46 -6.59 -12.18
C LYS A 2 -14.57 -5.66 -10.96
N LYS A 3 -15.80 -5.26 -10.63
CA LYS A 3 -16.09 -4.38 -9.47
C LYS A 3 -15.54 -4.96 -8.15
N GLU A 4 -15.64 -6.27 -7.96
CA GLU A 4 -15.15 -6.95 -6.75
C GLU A 4 -13.63 -6.91 -6.65
N GLN A 5 -12.94 -6.98 -7.79
CA GLN A 5 -11.49 -6.86 -7.83
C GLN A 5 -11.03 -5.43 -7.46
N LEU A 6 -11.72 -4.41 -7.98
CA LEU A 6 -11.43 -3.02 -7.63
C LEU A 6 -11.57 -2.77 -6.14
N GLN A 7 -12.71 -3.18 -5.57
CA GLN A 7 -12.96 -3.02 -4.13
C GLN A 7 -11.96 -3.80 -3.29
N GLY A 8 -11.68 -5.05 -3.66
CA GLY A 8 -10.72 -5.89 -2.94
C GLY A 8 -9.30 -5.30 -2.97
N LEU A 9 -8.84 -4.82 -4.11
CA LEU A 9 -7.53 -4.19 -4.24
C LEU A 9 -7.46 -2.88 -3.44
N ARG A 10 -8.50 -2.05 -3.51
CA ARG A 10 -8.54 -0.82 -2.73
C ARG A 10 -8.36 -1.09 -1.23
N LYS A 11 -9.10 -2.07 -0.70
CA LYS A 11 -9.01 -2.45 0.71
C LYS A 11 -7.64 -3.04 1.06
N ALA A 12 -7.11 -3.89 0.19
CA ALA A 12 -5.79 -4.49 0.37
C ALA A 12 -4.66 -3.44 0.37
N LEU A 13 -4.84 -2.33 -0.32
CA LEU A 13 -3.91 -1.20 -0.38
C LEU A 13 -4.16 -0.16 0.73
N PHE A 14 -5.10 -0.42 1.63
CA PHE A 14 -5.46 0.46 2.76
C PHE A 14 -6.00 1.83 2.36
N LEU A 15 -6.48 1.95 1.13
CA LEU A 15 -7.10 3.17 0.65
C LEU A 15 -8.60 3.21 1.01
N ASP A 16 -9.07 4.30 1.57
CA ASP A 16 -10.51 4.54 1.63
C ASP A 16 -11.03 5.05 0.28
N VAL A 17 -12.36 5.14 0.13
CA VAL A 17 -12.97 5.57 -1.14
C VAL A 17 -12.54 6.99 -1.50
N LYS A 18 -12.47 7.89 -0.53
CA LYS A 18 -12.05 9.27 -0.77
C LYS A 18 -10.61 9.34 -1.29
N GLU A 19 -9.70 8.65 -0.63
CA GLU A 19 -8.29 8.59 -1.05
C GLU A 19 -8.15 7.97 -2.44
N ALA A 20 -8.79 6.85 -2.68
CA ALA A 20 -8.74 6.18 -3.98
C ALA A 20 -9.30 7.05 -5.11
N SER A 21 -10.45 7.70 -4.87
CA SER A 21 -11.08 8.56 -5.86
C SER A 21 -10.22 9.78 -6.20
N GLU A 22 -9.65 10.44 -5.20
CA GLU A 22 -8.86 11.65 -5.39
C GLU A 22 -7.45 11.36 -5.93
N LEU A 23 -6.79 10.35 -5.38
CA LEU A 23 -5.36 10.09 -5.64
C LEU A 23 -5.14 9.14 -6.83
N ILE A 24 -6.04 8.21 -7.08
CA ILE A 24 -5.92 7.22 -8.14
C ILE A 24 -6.84 7.57 -9.32
N GLY A 25 -8.12 7.78 -9.04
CA GLY A 25 -9.14 7.98 -10.08
C GLY A 25 -9.20 9.40 -10.60
N ASN A 26 -8.73 10.38 -9.82
CA ASN A 26 -8.87 11.80 -10.11
C ASN A 26 -10.35 12.18 -10.39
N VAL A 27 -11.24 11.66 -9.55
CA VAL A 27 -12.69 11.82 -9.65
C VAL A 27 -13.28 12.05 -8.25
N SER A 28 -14.59 12.34 -8.20
CA SER A 28 -15.33 12.41 -6.94
C SER A 28 -15.46 11.02 -6.29
N PRO A 29 -15.65 10.95 -4.96
CA PRO A 29 -15.96 9.68 -4.30
C PRO A 29 -17.19 8.97 -4.89
N ARG A 30 -18.20 9.73 -5.31
CA ARG A 30 -19.41 9.17 -5.94
C ARG A 30 -19.09 8.46 -7.27
N SER A 31 -18.22 9.04 -8.09
CA SER A 31 -17.80 8.41 -9.35
C SER A 31 -17.06 7.10 -9.08
N TRP A 32 -16.19 7.06 -8.09
CA TRP A 32 -15.53 5.83 -7.67
C TRP A 32 -16.53 4.78 -7.21
N GLN A 33 -17.53 5.19 -6.42
CA GLN A 33 -18.58 4.28 -5.93
C GLN A 33 -19.36 3.64 -7.08
N TYR A 34 -19.60 4.36 -8.19
CA TYR A 34 -20.23 3.78 -9.38
C TYR A 34 -19.41 2.66 -9.99
N TRP A 35 -18.08 2.73 -9.91
CA TRP A 35 -17.22 1.65 -10.38
C TRP A 35 -17.29 0.43 -9.44
N GLU A 36 -17.28 0.65 -8.13
CA GLU A 36 -17.36 -0.45 -7.15
C GLU A 36 -18.75 -1.08 -7.05
N SER A 37 -19.81 -0.36 -7.39
CA SER A 37 -21.18 -0.90 -7.46
C SER A 37 -21.48 -1.66 -8.76
N GLY A 38 -20.66 -1.44 -9.78
CA GLY A 38 -20.89 -2.00 -11.12
C GLY A 38 -21.81 -1.16 -12.00
N ASP A 39 -22.29 0.00 -11.53
CA ASP A 39 -23.14 0.90 -12.33
C ASP A 39 -22.41 1.48 -13.54
N ARG A 40 -21.09 1.61 -13.44
CA ARG A 40 -20.22 2.07 -14.52
C ARG A 40 -18.97 1.18 -14.57
N PRO A 41 -18.43 0.92 -15.79
CA PRO A 41 -17.20 0.12 -15.91
C PRO A 41 -16.00 0.85 -15.32
N VAL A 42 -15.06 0.09 -14.78
CA VAL A 42 -13.79 0.61 -14.27
C VAL A 42 -12.94 1.08 -15.45
N PRO A 43 -12.49 2.35 -15.47
CA PRO A 43 -11.61 2.84 -16.53
C PRO A 43 -10.30 2.05 -16.58
N GLN A 44 -9.77 1.87 -17.79
CA GLN A 44 -8.55 1.09 -17.99
C GLN A 44 -7.33 1.71 -17.29
N ASP A 45 -7.21 3.03 -17.27
CA ASP A 45 -6.10 3.71 -16.59
C ASP A 45 -6.16 3.51 -15.07
N VAL A 46 -7.35 3.44 -14.49
CA VAL A 46 -7.54 3.12 -13.06
C VAL A 46 -7.16 1.68 -12.78
N GLU A 47 -7.59 0.75 -13.62
CA GLU A 47 -7.21 -0.66 -13.52
C GLU A 47 -5.69 -0.84 -13.54
N GLU A 48 -5.01 -0.20 -14.48
CA GLU A 48 -3.55 -0.27 -14.61
C GLU A 48 -2.84 0.28 -13.38
N LYS A 49 -3.30 1.42 -12.85
CA LYS A 49 -2.74 2.02 -11.63
C LYS A 49 -2.92 1.11 -10.42
N MET A 50 -4.11 0.54 -10.25
CA MET A 50 -4.41 -0.35 -9.13
C MET A 50 -3.59 -1.64 -9.19
N LEU A 51 -3.44 -2.24 -10.37
CA LEU A 51 -2.62 -3.43 -10.57
C LEU A 51 -1.14 -3.14 -10.34
N ASN A 52 -0.66 -1.97 -10.77
CA ASN A 52 0.72 -1.56 -10.50
C ASN A 52 1.00 -1.39 -9.01
N LEU A 53 0.10 -0.77 -8.27
CA LEU A 53 0.22 -0.62 -6.82
C LEU A 53 0.20 -1.98 -6.11
N SER A 54 -0.65 -2.90 -6.56
CA SER A 54 -0.68 -4.27 -6.05
C SER A 54 0.64 -5.00 -6.28
N LYS A 55 1.23 -4.83 -7.45
CA LYS A 55 2.55 -5.38 -7.77
C LYS A 55 3.64 -4.80 -6.88
N LEU A 56 3.65 -3.49 -6.69
CA LEU A 56 4.61 -2.82 -5.79
C LEU A 56 4.50 -3.34 -4.36
N LYS A 57 3.27 -3.53 -3.88
CA LYS A 57 3.02 -4.14 -2.56
C LYS A 57 3.64 -5.53 -2.46
N ASN A 58 3.39 -6.38 -3.45
CA ASN A 58 3.92 -7.74 -3.48
C ASN A 58 5.45 -7.77 -3.56
N ASP A 59 6.04 -6.90 -4.36
CA ASP A 59 7.50 -6.78 -4.51
C ASP A 59 8.15 -6.34 -3.18
N ALA A 60 7.54 -5.40 -2.48
CA ALA A 60 8.02 -4.94 -1.17
C ALA A 60 7.95 -6.06 -0.12
N GLU A 61 6.83 -6.77 -0.06
CA GLU A 61 6.66 -7.92 0.84
C GLU A 61 7.70 -8.99 0.56
N LYS A 62 7.93 -9.33 -0.70
CA LYS A 62 8.92 -10.31 -1.11
C LYS A 62 10.34 -9.89 -0.72
N ALA A 63 10.70 -8.63 -0.91
CA ALA A 63 12.02 -8.12 -0.53
C ALA A 63 12.28 -8.31 0.97
N VAL A 64 11.27 -8.05 1.82
CA VAL A 64 11.38 -8.26 3.26
C VAL A 64 11.47 -9.75 3.60
N LEU A 65 10.64 -10.59 2.96
CA LEU A 65 10.68 -12.04 3.16
C LEU A 65 12.03 -12.64 2.79
N ASP A 66 12.62 -12.17 1.70
CA ASP A 66 13.94 -12.64 1.23
C ASP A 66 15.09 -12.19 2.17
N GLU A 67 14.94 -11.04 2.85
CA GLU A 67 15.92 -10.57 3.83
C GLU A 67 15.90 -11.38 5.13
N GLY A 68 14.74 -11.94 5.49
CA GLY A 68 14.52 -12.66 6.73
C GLY A 68 13.87 -11.78 7.82
N PHE A 69 13.42 -12.43 8.90
CA PHE A 69 12.51 -11.83 9.89
C PHE A 69 13.13 -11.55 11.25
N GLU A 70 14.33 -11.07 11.29
CA GLU A 70 15.00 -10.82 12.55
C GLU A 70 14.71 -9.45 13.15
N TYR A 71 13.92 -8.63 12.46
CA TYR A 71 13.72 -7.22 12.82
C TYR A 71 12.26 -6.88 13.06
N SER A 72 12.03 -5.96 13.99
CA SER A 72 10.75 -5.30 14.21
C SER A 72 10.69 -4.03 13.38
N TYR A 73 9.66 -3.91 12.55
CA TYR A 73 9.48 -2.72 11.70
C TYR A 73 8.59 -1.71 12.37
N LYS A 74 8.97 -0.44 12.25
CA LYS A 74 8.24 0.66 12.87
C LYS A 74 6.99 1.00 12.06
N TYR A 75 5.88 1.12 12.77
CA TYR A 75 4.68 1.73 12.22
C TYR A 75 4.83 3.25 12.22
N TYR A 76 4.52 3.88 11.10
CA TYR A 76 4.56 5.33 10.94
C TYR A 76 3.16 5.90 10.80
N ASP A 77 2.82 6.93 11.59
CA ASP A 77 1.71 7.80 11.23
C ASP A 77 2.10 8.64 10.00
N PHE A 78 1.14 9.35 9.40
CA PHE A 78 1.42 10.08 8.16
C PHE A 78 2.49 11.16 8.34
N GLY A 79 2.44 11.92 9.43
CA GLY A 79 3.42 12.97 9.70
C GLY A 79 4.84 12.41 9.80
N SER A 80 5.02 11.37 10.60
CA SER A 80 6.33 10.71 10.76
C SER A 80 6.81 10.05 9.47
N PHE A 81 5.88 9.45 8.70
CA PHE A 81 6.20 8.88 7.40
C PHE A 81 6.72 9.96 6.42
N CYS A 82 6.06 11.13 6.38
CA CYS A 82 6.51 12.25 5.53
C CYS A 82 7.92 12.72 5.88
N GLU A 83 8.24 12.80 7.16
CA GLU A 83 9.57 13.18 7.62
C GLU A 83 10.65 12.19 7.18
N ARG A 84 10.33 10.91 7.16
CA ARG A 84 11.29 9.84 6.82
C ARG A 84 11.37 9.55 5.32
N PHE A 85 10.24 9.52 4.62
CA PHE A 85 10.13 9.03 3.24
C PHE A 85 9.61 10.05 2.24
N GLY A 86 9.09 11.18 2.69
CA GLY A 86 8.50 12.20 1.83
C GLY A 86 6.97 12.24 1.89
N ASN A 87 6.42 13.31 1.33
CA ASN A 87 4.98 13.59 1.38
C ASN A 87 4.25 12.88 0.23
N ASN A 88 3.92 11.62 0.43
CA ASN A 88 3.12 10.84 -0.53
C ASN A 88 2.15 9.92 0.23
N LYS A 89 0.86 10.24 0.18
CA LYS A 89 -0.16 9.51 0.93
C LYS A 89 -0.39 8.10 0.37
N ILE A 90 -0.27 7.90 -0.93
CA ILE A 90 -0.37 6.57 -1.54
C ILE A 90 0.78 5.68 -1.02
N SER A 91 1.99 6.21 -1.01
CA SER A 91 3.17 5.51 -0.50
C SER A 91 3.01 5.12 0.97
N TRP A 92 2.48 6.04 1.79
CA TRP A 92 2.20 5.77 3.19
C TRP A 92 1.18 4.65 3.39
N ARG A 93 0.06 4.68 2.65
CA ARG A 93 -0.94 3.61 2.70
C ARG A 93 -0.36 2.28 2.24
N LEU A 94 0.45 2.31 1.20
CA LEU A 94 1.14 1.12 0.71
C LEU A 94 2.08 0.55 1.78
N TYR A 95 2.82 1.40 2.46
CA TYR A 95 3.67 1.00 3.60
C TYR A 95 2.86 0.30 4.70
N GLN A 96 1.72 0.88 5.08
CA GLN A 96 0.83 0.27 6.08
C GLN A 96 0.31 -1.09 5.61
N ALA A 97 -0.05 -1.22 4.34
CA ALA A 97 -0.55 -2.46 3.77
C ALA A 97 0.53 -3.56 3.76
N VAL A 98 1.75 -3.22 3.38
CA VAL A 98 2.90 -4.13 3.41
C VAL A 98 3.18 -4.58 4.84
N LEU A 99 3.24 -3.64 5.77
CA LEU A 99 3.54 -3.94 7.17
C LEU A 99 2.49 -4.85 7.79
N THR A 100 1.20 -4.60 7.52
CA THR A 100 0.11 -5.44 8.01
C THR A 100 0.17 -6.85 7.42
N ALA A 101 0.45 -6.97 6.13
CA ALA A 101 0.62 -8.27 5.48
C ALA A 101 1.77 -9.06 6.11
N LEU A 102 2.88 -8.40 6.41
CA LEU A 102 4.01 -9.03 7.10
C LEU A 102 3.63 -9.50 8.50
N PHE A 103 2.88 -8.71 9.26
CA PHE A 103 2.39 -9.13 10.57
C PHE A 103 1.47 -10.35 10.48
N GLN A 104 0.63 -10.44 9.46
CA GLN A 104 -0.25 -11.59 9.25
C GLN A 104 0.53 -12.86 8.90
N ILE A 105 1.59 -12.75 8.11
CA ILE A 105 2.44 -13.88 7.71
C ILE A 105 3.27 -14.37 8.89
N LEU A 106 3.78 -13.46 9.70
CA LEU A 106 4.77 -13.73 10.75
C LEU A 106 4.17 -13.95 12.12
N GLY A 107 2.89 -13.66 12.28
CA GLY A 107 2.24 -13.65 13.57
C GLY A 107 2.71 -12.49 14.45
N ASP A 108 2.59 -12.68 15.75
CA ASP A 108 2.97 -11.68 16.74
C ASP A 108 4.50 -11.52 16.76
N ASN A 109 4.96 -10.48 16.10
CA ASN A 109 6.35 -10.23 15.86
C ASN A 109 6.94 -9.15 16.75
N GLU A 110 6.81 -9.31 18.03
CA GLU A 110 7.63 -8.56 18.98
C GLU A 110 9.05 -9.10 18.93
N LYS A 111 9.79 -8.72 17.87
CA LYS A 111 11.22 -9.01 17.83
C LYS A 111 11.97 -7.92 18.59
N GLU A 112 12.93 -8.36 19.38
CA GLU A 112 13.69 -7.48 20.28
C GLU A 112 14.56 -6.47 19.52
N ASN A 113 14.89 -6.77 18.25
CA ASN A 113 15.80 -5.94 17.46
C ASN A 113 15.02 -5.03 16.51
N PRO A 114 15.14 -3.70 16.63
CA PRO A 114 14.56 -2.79 15.64
C PRO A 114 15.24 -2.99 14.29
N ALA A 115 14.50 -2.76 13.21
CA ALA A 115 15.04 -2.84 11.87
C ALA A 115 16.14 -1.78 11.68
N PRO A 116 17.28 -2.15 11.05
CA PRO A 116 18.31 -1.18 10.71
C PRO A 116 17.80 -0.18 9.66
N GLU A 117 18.42 0.99 9.59
CA GLU A 117 18.02 2.04 8.66
C GLU A 117 18.13 1.63 7.18
N ASP A 118 19.01 0.68 6.88
CA ASP A 118 19.26 0.15 5.54
C ASP A 118 18.55 -1.17 5.25
N CYS A 119 17.54 -1.53 6.05
CA CYS A 119 16.76 -2.75 5.80
C CYS A 119 15.97 -2.67 4.49
N ALA A 120 15.61 -3.84 3.95
CA ALA A 120 14.95 -3.95 2.65
C ALA A 120 13.66 -3.13 2.56
N LEU A 121 12.83 -3.13 3.62
CA LEU A 121 11.58 -2.38 3.63
C LEU A 121 11.81 -0.88 3.51
N TYR A 122 12.72 -0.33 4.30
CA TYR A 122 13.00 1.11 4.28
C TYR A 122 13.67 1.54 2.98
N SER A 123 14.62 0.76 2.49
CA SER A 123 15.25 1.01 1.20
C SER A 123 14.26 1.02 0.05
N TYR A 124 13.28 0.11 0.07
CA TYR A 124 12.23 0.06 -0.94
C TYR A 124 11.40 1.34 -0.97
N PHE A 125 10.94 1.82 0.19
CA PHE A 125 10.12 3.02 0.29
C PHE A 125 10.89 4.32 0.12
N GLU A 126 12.20 4.33 0.29
CA GLU A 126 13.05 5.47 -0.06
C GLU A 126 13.22 5.65 -1.57
N LYS A 127 13.16 4.55 -2.33
CA LYS A 127 13.41 4.53 -3.77
C LYS A 127 12.15 4.49 -4.62
N ILE A 128 11.01 4.19 -4.02
CA ILE A 128 9.75 4.05 -4.75
C ILE A 128 9.31 5.37 -5.37
N GLU A 129 8.93 5.34 -6.64
CA GLU A 129 8.39 6.48 -7.37
C GLU A 129 6.91 6.23 -7.65
N LEU A 130 6.05 7.04 -7.05
CA LEU A 130 4.61 6.96 -7.22
C LEU A 130 4.01 8.25 -7.75
#